data_969e846434f081fc40f56c26bf94fad9
#
_entry.id   969e846434f081fc40f56c26bf94fad9
#
_cell.length_a   1.000
_cell.length_b   1.000
_cell.length_c   1.000
_cell.angle_alpha   90.00
_cell.angle_beta   90.00
_cell.angle_gamma   90.00
#
_symmetry.space_group_name_H-M   'P 1'
#
loop_
_entity.id
_entity.type
_entity.pdbx_description
1 polymer ?
#
loop_
_entity_poly.entity_id
_entity_poly.type
_entity_poly.pdbx_seq_one_letter_code
_entity_poly.pdbx_strand_id
1 'polypeptide(L)'
;MFRLTAGHRGAMAVATALTLAGSALGLAQPLVAKHIVDASGADAAFWSTLALLGALFLLEAVTGAVGRYLLERMGEGIVCRLRHGLVRQLLRLEMKEYDRHRSGDLISRVTADTTLLREVVAQALVDLGTGAVAAAGAIALMMWLDPLLLLLVTLTVAGAAVIVASLLKGIRAASEHMQNAVGAIAAELERALGALPMVRVHRAEDREAARIGERVDDAYRAGVRTAQLASVMSPAVELAVQGSFLLVLVIGGLRVNGHTGSLGDLVAFLLYASYLVLPLSSVFRAVGLIQRGMGAYQRVAEAHSLPTEPEQAPPPAHSRPAPPAAPATRRPAAALALQDVHFGYQPDRPVLRGVTFTVPHHQQVALVGRSGAGKSTLFALIARFYEPDAGTLSFDGRPAAELSRDRCRAHIAVVDQNTHVVHGTLRDNITYAVPHAADTEIHRVIELAQLEGVVRRLPGGLSGVLGERGATLSAGERQRVALARALLARPSLLLLDEPTSHLDAINEAALTAVMREAAQECALLVIAHRLSTVRHADRIVVLEGGRAIACGRHEDLLTSSPAYRELAAGQMLTPGAPLPSAVRNGVPQVYADGADPRAGHLGTD
;
A
#
# COMPACT_ATOMS: atom_id res chain seq x y z
N MET A 1 9.46 -6.90 18.87
CA MET A 1 8.82 -8.23 18.72
C MET A 1 8.13 -8.73 20.00
N PHE A 2 8.77 -8.78 21.17
CA PHE A 2 8.14 -9.23 22.43
C PHE A 2 6.87 -8.45 22.86
N ARG A 3 6.70 -7.20 22.44
CA ARG A 3 5.46 -6.44 22.70
C ARG A 3 4.25 -6.92 21.90
N LEU A 4 4.47 -7.51 20.71
CA LEU A 4 3.39 -8.04 19.86
C LEU A 4 2.75 -9.31 20.44
N THR A 5 3.51 -10.07 21.26
CA THR A 5 3.08 -11.33 21.88
C THR A 5 2.50 -11.16 23.28
N ALA A 6 2.50 -9.93 23.83
CA ALA A 6 2.15 -9.66 25.24
C ALA A 6 0.77 -10.18 25.65
N GLY A 7 -0.24 -10.18 24.75
CA GLY A 7 -1.58 -10.67 25.02
C GLY A 7 -1.77 -12.20 24.93
N HIS A 8 -0.76 -12.95 24.45
CA HIS A 8 -0.86 -14.40 24.19
C HIS A 8 0.26 -15.22 24.85
N ARG A 9 0.92 -14.67 25.86
CA ARG A 9 2.06 -15.32 26.52
C ARG A 9 1.72 -16.72 27.06
N GLY A 10 0.52 -16.92 27.61
CA GLY A 10 0.09 -18.21 28.10
C GLY A 10 -0.07 -19.25 26.99
N ALA A 11 -0.74 -18.88 25.88
CA ALA A 11 -0.91 -19.78 24.74
C ALA A 11 0.44 -20.09 24.06
N MET A 12 1.35 -19.12 23.99
CA MET A 12 2.69 -19.33 23.47
C MET A 12 3.51 -20.25 24.36
N ALA A 13 3.43 -20.09 25.69
CA ALA A 13 4.11 -20.97 26.64
C ALA A 13 3.59 -22.43 26.52
N VAL A 14 2.27 -22.63 26.43
CA VAL A 14 1.67 -23.95 26.23
C VAL A 14 2.11 -24.58 24.92
N ALA A 15 2.04 -23.83 23.81
CA ALA A 15 2.44 -24.35 22.50
C ALA A 15 3.94 -24.68 22.46
N THR A 16 4.80 -23.84 23.04
CA THR A 16 6.24 -24.11 23.15
C THR A 16 6.52 -25.32 24.06
N ALA A 17 5.80 -25.44 25.18
CA ALA A 17 5.94 -26.61 26.06
C ALA A 17 5.52 -27.92 25.34
N LEU A 18 4.43 -27.89 24.54
CA LEU A 18 4.02 -29.04 23.75
C LEU A 18 5.05 -29.42 22.67
N THR A 19 5.61 -28.45 21.99
CA THR A 19 6.64 -28.72 20.97
C THR A 19 7.95 -29.22 21.60
N LEU A 20 8.35 -28.69 22.76
CA LEU A 20 9.49 -29.21 23.54
C LEU A 20 9.22 -30.63 24.06
N ALA A 21 8.02 -30.90 24.55
CA ALA A 21 7.63 -32.27 24.95
C ALA A 21 7.69 -33.23 23.76
N GLY A 22 7.21 -32.82 22.57
CA GLY A 22 7.36 -33.58 21.32
C GLY A 22 8.84 -33.88 21.01
N SER A 23 9.70 -32.87 21.10
CA SER A 23 11.15 -33.05 20.88
C SER A 23 11.78 -34.01 21.90
N ALA A 24 11.36 -33.96 23.17
CA ALA A 24 11.83 -34.88 24.20
C ALA A 24 11.37 -36.34 23.93
N LEU A 25 10.12 -36.53 23.46
CA LEU A 25 9.60 -37.83 23.03
C LEU A 25 10.38 -38.36 21.83
N GLY A 26 10.70 -37.54 20.84
CA GLY A 26 11.54 -37.92 19.71
C GLY A 26 12.96 -38.31 20.12
N LEU A 27 13.55 -37.61 21.10
CA LEU A 27 14.86 -37.98 21.66
C LEU A 27 14.84 -39.32 22.45
N ALA A 28 13.71 -39.73 23.01
CA ALA A 28 13.59 -40.99 23.74
C ALA A 28 13.50 -42.20 22.81
N GLN A 29 13.02 -42.04 21.58
CA GLN A 29 12.77 -43.16 20.64
C GLN A 29 14.01 -43.99 20.31
N PRO A 30 15.20 -43.41 19.99
CA PRO A 30 16.40 -44.17 19.72
C PRO A 30 16.90 -45.00 20.92
N LEU A 31 16.68 -44.47 22.16
CA LEU A 31 17.02 -45.24 23.38
C LEU A 31 16.12 -46.46 23.57
N VAL A 32 14.82 -46.33 23.29
CA VAL A 32 13.88 -47.47 23.31
C VAL A 32 14.23 -48.44 22.21
N ALA A 33 14.59 -47.96 21.01
CA ALA A 33 15.04 -48.84 19.92
C ALA A 33 16.31 -49.59 20.27
N LYS A 34 17.28 -48.99 20.99
CA LYS A 34 18.45 -49.65 21.53
C LYS A 34 18.05 -50.84 22.38
N HIS A 35 17.11 -50.69 23.32
CA HIS A 35 16.66 -51.74 24.21
C HIS A 35 15.99 -52.92 23.44
N ILE A 36 15.28 -52.62 22.34
CA ILE A 36 14.68 -53.66 21.48
C ILE A 36 15.78 -54.49 20.79
N VAL A 37 16.83 -53.83 20.31
CA VAL A 37 17.95 -54.49 19.61
C VAL A 37 18.83 -55.32 20.55
N ASP A 38 19.07 -54.82 21.77
CA ASP A 38 19.90 -55.50 22.77
C ASP A 38 19.14 -56.65 23.47
N ALA A 39 17.78 -56.68 23.43
CA ALA A 39 16.96 -57.76 23.95
C ALA A 39 17.01 -58.96 23.01
N SER A 40 17.75 -60.00 23.38
CA SER A 40 17.87 -61.22 22.62
C SER A 40 16.68 -62.16 22.88
N GLY A 41 15.59 -62.04 22.14
CA GLY A 41 14.47 -63.01 22.17
C GLY A 41 13.10 -62.35 21.92
N ALA A 42 12.13 -63.14 21.41
CA ALA A 42 10.75 -62.70 21.17
C ALA A 42 9.87 -62.84 22.42
N ASP A 43 10.36 -62.40 23.58
CA ASP A 43 9.67 -62.49 24.86
C ASP A 43 8.60 -61.42 25.02
N ALA A 44 7.73 -61.52 26.03
CA ALA A 44 6.69 -60.53 26.34
C ALA A 44 7.26 -59.10 26.51
N ALA A 45 8.52 -58.98 26.94
CA ALA A 45 9.25 -57.71 27.05
C ALA A 45 9.51 -57.07 25.70
N PHE A 46 9.76 -57.81 24.63
CA PHE A 46 9.93 -57.30 23.27
C PHE A 46 8.66 -56.59 22.76
N TRP A 47 7.50 -57.29 22.89
CA TRP A 47 6.23 -56.73 22.43
C TRP A 47 5.81 -55.47 23.22
N SER A 48 6.07 -55.42 24.53
CA SER A 48 5.77 -54.25 25.35
C SER A 48 6.65 -53.07 24.98
N THR A 49 7.93 -53.27 24.69
CA THR A 49 8.86 -52.21 24.26
C THR A 49 8.54 -51.71 22.84
N LEU A 50 8.13 -52.63 21.96
CA LEU A 50 7.66 -52.23 20.61
C LEU A 50 6.37 -51.41 20.67
N ALA A 51 5.42 -51.79 21.54
CA ALA A 51 4.19 -51.03 21.79
C ALA A 51 4.50 -49.64 22.39
N LEU A 52 5.48 -49.56 23.31
CA LEU A 52 5.96 -48.31 23.87
C LEU A 52 6.56 -47.38 22.76
N LEU A 53 7.38 -47.94 21.87
CA LEU A 53 7.94 -47.17 20.75
C LEU A 53 6.83 -46.61 19.83
N GLY A 54 5.82 -47.44 19.49
CA GLY A 54 4.66 -46.99 18.73
C GLY A 54 3.85 -45.92 19.44
N ALA A 55 3.67 -46.04 20.75
CA ALA A 55 3.01 -45.03 21.58
C ALA A 55 3.80 -43.70 21.61
N LEU A 56 5.13 -43.76 21.69
CA LEU A 56 6.00 -42.56 21.65
C LEU A 56 5.88 -41.83 20.28
N PHE A 57 5.89 -42.57 19.17
CA PHE A 57 5.69 -41.96 17.84
C PHE A 57 4.32 -41.30 17.72
N LEU A 58 3.25 -41.95 18.17
CA LEU A 58 1.90 -41.41 18.13
C LEU A 58 1.80 -40.14 19.00
N LEU A 59 2.34 -40.22 20.22
CA LEU A 59 2.30 -39.08 21.16
C LEU A 59 3.12 -37.90 20.65
N GLU A 60 4.29 -38.11 20.05
CA GLU A 60 5.09 -37.07 19.38
C GLU A 60 4.31 -36.44 18.24
N ALA A 61 3.69 -37.25 17.36
CA ALA A 61 2.89 -36.74 16.24
C ALA A 61 1.72 -35.87 16.72
N VAL A 62 0.99 -36.32 17.75
CA VAL A 62 -0.15 -35.61 18.32
C VAL A 62 0.30 -34.31 19.00
N THR A 63 1.32 -34.36 19.87
CA THR A 63 1.82 -33.17 20.57
C THR A 63 2.40 -32.15 19.58
N GLY A 64 3.12 -32.61 18.55
CA GLY A 64 3.63 -31.78 17.46
C GLY A 64 2.52 -31.12 16.64
N ALA A 65 1.48 -31.88 16.26
CA ALA A 65 0.34 -31.35 15.50
C ALA A 65 -0.43 -30.28 16.30
N VAL A 66 -0.74 -30.57 17.57
CA VAL A 66 -1.44 -29.63 18.46
C VAL A 66 -0.59 -28.38 18.72
N GLY A 67 0.70 -28.55 18.98
CA GLY A 67 1.63 -27.43 19.18
C GLY A 67 1.69 -26.50 17.96
N ARG A 68 1.84 -27.05 16.76
CA ARG A 68 1.84 -26.29 15.50
C ARG A 68 0.51 -25.57 15.27
N TYR A 69 -0.62 -26.25 15.45
CA TYR A 69 -1.93 -25.62 15.31
C TYR A 69 -2.10 -24.40 16.22
N LEU A 70 -1.70 -24.52 17.48
CA LEU A 70 -1.79 -23.41 18.45
C LEU A 70 -0.91 -22.22 18.02
N LEU A 71 0.30 -22.49 17.52
CA LEU A 71 1.23 -21.46 17.06
C LEU A 71 0.71 -20.74 15.80
N GLU A 72 0.24 -21.50 14.81
CA GLU A 72 -0.34 -20.92 13.59
C GLU A 72 -1.59 -20.09 13.89
N ARG A 73 -2.51 -20.62 14.71
CA ARG A 73 -3.70 -19.87 15.15
C ARG A 73 -3.33 -18.56 15.85
N MET A 74 -2.30 -18.60 16.66
CA MET A 74 -1.81 -17.42 17.38
C MET A 74 -1.14 -16.41 16.43
N GLY A 75 -0.35 -16.89 15.48
CA GLY A 75 0.26 -16.09 14.42
C GLY A 75 -0.79 -15.34 13.60
N GLU A 76 -1.85 -16.03 13.16
CA GLU A 76 -2.99 -15.42 12.47
C GLU A 76 -3.69 -14.34 13.31
N GLY A 77 -3.88 -14.60 14.60
CA GLY A 77 -4.50 -13.63 15.53
C GLY A 77 -3.66 -12.36 15.70
N ILE A 78 -2.33 -12.48 15.73
CA ILE A 78 -1.41 -11.34 15.82
C ILE A 78 -1.48 -10.51 14.52
N VAL A 79 -1.42 -11.17 13.36
CA VAL A 79 -1.46 -10.50 12.05
C VAL A 79 -2.80 -9.81 11.81
N CYS A 80 -3.90 -10.46 12.18
CA CYS A 80 -5.23 -9.86 12.09
C CYS A 80 -5.28 -8.51 12.85
N ARG A 81 -4.79 -8.47 14.08
CA ARG A 81 -4.73 -7.22 14.86
C ARG A 81 -3.80 -6.17 14.25
N LEU A 82 -2.63 -6.60 13.76
CA LEU A 82 -1.68 -5.70 13.10
C LEU A 82 -2.30 -5.09 11.84
N ARG A 83 -2.95 -5.90 11.01
CA ARG A 83 -3.64 -5.41 9.80
C ARG A 83 -4.74 -4.43 10.13
N HIS A 84 -5.60 -4.73 11.11
CA HIS A 84 -6.64 -3.78 11.55
C HIS A 84 -6.04 -2.48 12.08
N GLY A 85 -4.95 -2.55 12.85
CA GLY A 85 -4.25 -1.37 13.33
C GLY A 85 -3.66 -0.54 12.20
N LEU A 86 -2.94 -1.18 11.27
CA LEU A 86 -2.36 -0.50 10.10
C LEU A 86 -3.41 0.10 9.18
N VAL A 87 -4.49 -0.62 8.86
CA VAL A 87 -5.58 -0.09 8.02
C VAL A 87 -6.17 1.17 8.66
N ARG A 88 -6.45 1.13 9.97
CA ARG A 88 -6.97 2.32 10.69
C ARG A 88 -5.97 3.47 10.66
N GLN A 89 -4.68 3.18 10.86
CA GLN A 89 -3.59 4.17 10.82
C GLN A 89 -3.49 4.81 9.43
N LEU A 90 -3.44 4.01 8.37
CA LEU A 90 -3.25 4.49 7.01
C LEU A 90 -4.46 5.28 6.49
N LEU A 91 -5.68 4.91 6.87
CA LEU A 91 -6.89 5.67 6.50
C LEU A 91 -7.01 7.01 7.23
N ARG A 92 -6.24 7.21 8.31
CA ARG A 92 -6.17 8.47 9.07
C ARG A 92 -4.85 9.21 8.89
N LEU A 93 -4.04 8.81 7.91
CA LEU A 93 -2.74 9.42 7.66
C LEU A 93 -2.90 10.90 7.29
N GLU A 94 -2.01 11.76 7.79
CA GLU A 94 -1.94 13.14 7.32
C GLU A 94 -1.65 13.19 5.82
N MET A 95 -2.35 14.07 5.07
CA MET A 95 -2.15 14.18 3.62
C MET A 95 -0.69 14.47 3.24
N LYS A 96 0.02 15.25 4.04
CA LYS A 96 1.45 15.51 3.86
C LYS A 96 2.29 14.24 3.82
N GLU A 97 1.97 13.26 4.65
CA GLU A 97 2.68 11.99 4.67
C GLU A 97 2.19 11.05 3.57
N TYR A 98 0.88 11.07 3.25
CA TYR A 98 0.34 10.33 2.11
C TYR A 98 1.02 10.75 0.80
N ASP A 99 1.18 12.04 0.56
CA ASP A 99 1.79 12.58 -0.66
C ASP A 99 3.29 12.23 -0.80
N ARG A 100 3.96 11.90 0.32
CA ARG A 100 5.37 11.48 0.34
C ARG A 100 5.58 10.01 0.03
N HIS A 101 4.55 9.18 0.21
CA HIS A 101 4.64 7.73 0.08
C HIS A 101 3.90 7.23 -1.15
N ARG A 102 4.43 6.19 -1.79
CA ARG A 102 3.70 5.51 -2.87
C ARG A 102 2.62 4.61 -2.27
N SER A 103 1.40 4.67 -2.78
CA SER A 103 0.27 3.85 -2.31
C SER A 103 0.59 2.34 -2.33
N GLY A 104 1.33 1.87 -3.35
CA GLY A 104 1.75 0.46 -3.45
C GLY A 104 2.69 0.03 -2.31
N ASP A 105 3.59 0.90 -1.85
CA ASP A 105 4.46 0.61 -0.69
C ASP A 105 3.63 0.48 0.60
N LEU A 106 2.70 1.39 0.84
CA LEU A 106 1.80 1.34 1.99
C LEU A 106 0.92 0.06 1.98
N ILE A 107 0.40 -0.34 0.82
CA ILE A 107 -0.35 -1.58 0.65
C ILE A 107 0.53 -2.80 0.96
N SER A 108 1.78 -2.82 0.48
CA SER A 108 2.74 -3.90 0.72
C SER A 108 3.03 -4.09 2.21
N ARG A 109 3.13 -2.98 2.99
CA ARG A 109 3.33 -3.02 4.45
C ARG A 109 2.16 -3.71 5.17
N VAL A 110 0.92 -3.53 4.70
CA VAL A 110 -0.26 -4.20 5.27
C VAL A 110 -0.37 -5.66 4.85
N THR A 111 0.06 -6.01 3.63
CA THR A 111 -0.13 -7.35 3.06
C THR A 111 1.11 -8.23 3.24
N ALA A 112 2.16 -7.98 2.47
CA ALA A 112 3.36 -8.82 2.42
C ALA A 112 4.16 -8.79 3.74
N ASP A 113 4.44 -7.60 4.29
CA ASP A 113 5.26 -7.48 5.48
C ASP A 113 4.59 -8.09 6.72
N THR A 114 3.27 -7.92 6.87
CA THR A 114 2.54 -8.56 7.98
C THR A 114 2.50 -10.09 7.86
N THR A 115 2.42 -10.63 6.62
CA THR A 115 2.48 -12.08 6.39
C THR A 115 3.86 -12.63 6.78
N LEU A 116 4.94 -11.94 6.41
CA LEU A 116 6.29 -12.34 6.81
C LEU A 116 6.48 -12.31 8.33
N LEU A 117 5.90 -11.33 9.03
CA LEU A 117 5.91 -11.28 10.50
C LEU A 117 5.17 -12.46 11.12
N ARG A 118 4.07 -12.94 10.51
CA ARG A 118 3.39 -14.17 10.95
C ARG A 118 4.34 -15.35 10.95
N GLU A 119 5.02 -15.59 9.81
CA GLU A 119 5.94 -16.72 9.68
C GLU A 119 7.04 -16.68 10.75
N VAL A 120 7.59 -15.49 11.02
CA VAL A 120 8.62 -15.33 12.06
C VAL A 120 8.07 -15.67 13.45
N VAL A 121 6.89 -15.18 13.81
CA VAL A 121 6.31 -15.38 15.14
C VAL A 121 5.78 -16.79 15.32
N ALA A 122 5.09 -17.34 14.32
CA ALA A 122 4.45 -18.64 14.41
C ALA A 122 5.44 -19.81 14.24
N GLN A 123 6.50 -19.63 13.46
CA GLN A 123 7.41 -20.71 13.09
C GLN A 123 8.84 -20.43 13.54
N ALA A 124 9.48 -19.36 13.06
CA ALA A 124 10.92 -19.20 13.21
C ALA A 124 11.41 -19.15 14.66
N LEU A 125 10.71 -18.45 15.55
CA LEU A 125 11.11 -18.33 16.95
C LEU A 125 11.01 -19.66 17.69
N VAL A 126 10.00 -20.46 17.36
CA VAL A 126 9.77 -21.76 17.97
C VAL A 126 10.72 -22.79 17.39
N ASP A 127 10.86 -22.84 16.07
CA ASP A 127 11.79 -23.74 15.37
C ASP A 127 13.24 -23.50 15.81
N LEU A 128 13.61 -22.24 16.06
CA LEU A 128 14.93 -21.93 16.62
C LEU A 128 15.11 -22.51 18.02
N GLY A 129 14.12 -22.31 18.92
CA GLY A 129 14.19 -22.79 20.30
C GLY A 129 14.13 -24.32 20.38
N THR A 130 13.11 -24.92 19.76
CA THR A 130 12.91 -26.38 19.80
C THR A 130 13.97 -27.14 19.01
N GLY A 131 14.38 -26.62 17.85
CA GLY A 131 15.45 -27.19 17.05
C GLY A 131 16.80 -27.14 17.77
N ALA A 132 17.11 -26.03 18.45
CA ALA A 132 18.35 -25.93 19.23
C ALA A 132 18.36 -26.91 20.41
N VAL A 133 17.24 -27.04 21.15
CA VAL A 133 17.12 -27.99 22.26
C VAL A 133 17.20 -29.43 21.77
N ALA A 134 16.49 -29.79 20.69
CA ALA A 134 16.52 -31.11 20.10
C ALA A 134 17.93 -31.49 19.58
N ALA A 135 18.61 -30.55 18.90
CA ALA A 135 19.97 -30.77 18.43
C ALA A 135 20.96 -30.94 19.59
N ALA A 136 20.88 -30.08 20.61
CA ALA A 136 21.74 -30.19 21.79
C ALA A 136 21.49 -31.50 22.55
N GLY A 137 20.23 -31.92 22.70
CA GLY A 137 19.85 -33.18 23.32
C GLY A 137 20.37 -34.40 22.53
N ALA A 138 20.22 -34.39 21.21
CA ALA A 138 20.76 -35.47 20.35
C ALA A 138 22.29 -35.56 20.47
N ILE A 139 23.00 -34.43 20.39
CA ILE A 139 24.46 -34.39 20.54
C ILE A 139 24.89 -34.89 21.91
N ALA A 140 24.21 -34.49 23.01
CA ALA A 140 24.51 -34.95 24.36
C ALA A 140 24.32 -36.46 24.50
N LEU A 141 23.24 -37.04 23.93
CA LEU A 141 22.98 -38.46 23.94
C LEU A 141 23.97 -39.25 23.05
N MET A 142 24.36 -38.71 21.89
CA MET A 142 25.43 -39.30 21.08
C MET A 142 26.78 -39.27 21.80
N MET A 143 27.11 -38.20 22.53
CA MET A 143 28.31 -38.11 23.33
C MET A 143 28.31 -39.13 24.45
N TRP A 144 27.15 -39.37 25.08
CA TRP A 144 27.02 -40.42 26.13
C TRP A 144 27.11 -41.85 25.57
N LEU A 145 26.59 -42.10 24.36
CA LEU A 145 26.65 -43.41 23.72
C LEU A 145 28.07 -43.78 23.25
N ASP A 146 28.68 -42.90 22.44
CA ASP A 146 30.02 -43.14 21.91
C ASP A 146 30.71 -41.80 21.49
N PRO A 147 31.64 -41.28 22.31
CA PRO A 147 32.34 -40.03 22.04
C PRO A 147 33.23 -40.07 20.80
N LEU A 148 33.78 -41.26 20.46
CA LEU A 148 34.65 -41.41 19.31
C LEU A 148 33.86 -41.30 17.99
N LEU A 149 32.70 -41.98 17.90
CA LEU A 149 31.81 -41.90 16.75
C LEU A 149 31.30 -40.48 16.56
N LEU A 150 30.95 -39.79 17.67
CA LEU A 150 30.55 -38.38 17.60
C LEU A 150 31.67 -37.47 17.07
N LEU A 151 32.93 -37.68 17.50
CA LEU A 151 34.07 -36.92 16.96
C LEU A 151 34.22 -37.10 15.45
N LEU A 152 34.09 -38.33 14.95
CA LEU A 152 34.17 -38.65 13.53
C LEU A 152 33.05 -37.97 12.71
N VAL A 153 31.81 -38.05 13.20
CA VAL A 153 30.66 -37.35 12.58
C VAL A 153 30.90 -35.83 12.59
N THR A 154 31.34 -35.29 13.72
CA THR A 154 31.61 -33.85 13.83
C THR A 154 32.69 -33.40 12.86
N LEU A 155 33.74 -34.19 12.65
CA LEU A 155 34.83 -33.87 11.72
C LEU A 155 34.34 -33.88 10.26
N THR A 156 33.53 -34.87 9.86
CA THR A 156 32.95 -34.93 8.50
C THR A 156 31.97 -33.77 8.24
N VAL A 157 31.10 -33.47 9.21
CA VAL A 157 30.15 -32.34 9.12
C VAL A 157 30.89 -31.00 9.10
N ALA A 158 31.94 -30.83 9.93
CA ALA A 158 32.76 -29.62 9.91
C ALA A 158 33.45 -29.39 8.58
N GLY A 159 33.99 -30.45 7.95
CA GLY A 159 34.55 -30.39 6.61
C GLY A 159 33.54 -29.90 5.58
N ALA A 160 32.36 -30.47 5.57
CA ALA A 160 31.28 -30.01 4.69
C ALA A 160 30.83 -28.57 4.99
N ALA A 161 30.75 -28.20 6.26
CA ALA A 161 30.38 -26.84 6.67
C ALA A 161 31.40 -25.80 6.14
N VAL A 162 32.68 -26.08 6.12
CA VAL A 162 33.72 -25.21 5.53
C VAL A 162 33.48 -25.05 4.03
N ILE A 163 33.16 -26.11 3.29
CA ILE A 163 32.86 -26.05 1.86
C ILE A 163 31.62 -25.20 1.63
N VAL A 164 30.53 -25.46 2.35
CA VAL A 164 29.28 -24.71 2.26
C VAL A 164 29.49 -23.22 2.60
N ALA A 165 30.24 -22.92 3.67
CA ALA A 165 30.53 -21.55 4.08
C ALA A 165 31.33 -20.76 3.03
N SER A 166 32.27 -21.42 2.34
CA SER A 166 33.03 -20.81 1.25
C SER A 166 32.16 -20.41 0.05
N LEU A 167 31.10 -21.20 -0.24
CA LEU A 167 30.17 -20.95 -1.34
C LEU A 167 29.09 -19.93 -1.00
N LEU A 168 28.72 -19.78 0.29
CA LEU A 168 27.60 -18.93 0.73
C LEU A 168 27.77 -17.47 0.32
N LYS A 169 28.98 -16.91 0.37
CA LYS A 169 29.24 -15.52 -0.07
C LYS A 169 28.92 -15.33 -1.56
N GLY A 170 29.35 -16.27 -2.39
CA GLY A 170 29.07 -16.24 -3.82
C GLY A 170 27.58 -16.40 -4.14
N ILE A 171 26.90 -17.31 -3.43
CA ILE A 171 25.46 -17.53 -3.60
C ILE A 171 24.67 -16.28 -3.20
N ARG A 172 25.02 -15.64 -2.07
CA ARG A 172 24.36 -14.39 -1.64
C ARG A 172 24.52 -13.29 -2.68
N ALA A 173 25.74 -13.01 -3.12
CA ALA A 173 26.01 -11.96 -4.11
C ALA A 173 25.26 -12.23 -5.43
N ALA A 174 25.26 -13.48 -5.93
CA ALA A 174 24.55 -13.84 -7.14
C ALA A 174 23.03 -13.76 -6.98
N SER A 175 22.49 -14.15 -5.81
CA SER A 175 21.06 -14.05 -5.49
C SER A 175 20.59 -12.61 -5.37
N GLU A 176 21.38 -11.74 -4.73
CA GLU A 176 21.10 -10.29 -4.66
C GLU A 176 21.10 -9.66 -6.06
N HIS A 177 22.06 -10.02 -6.90
CA HIS A 177 22.12 -9.54 -8.28
C HIS A 177 20.89 -10.00 -9.08
N MET A 178 20.49 -11.26 -8.94
CA MET A 178 19.29 -11.81 -9.58
C MET A 178 18.02 -11.06 -9.11
N GLN A 179 17.87 -10.82 -7.81
CA GLN A 179 16.71 -10.08 -7.28
C GLN A 179 16.65 -8.64 -7.78
N ASN A 180 17.80 -7.96 -7.85
CA ASN A 180 17.89 -6.62 -8.42
C ASN A 180 17.53 -6.59 -9.91
N ALA A 181 17.97 -7.58 -10.69
CA ALA A 181 17.61 -7.71 -12.09
C ALA A 181 16.11 -7.97 -12.29
N VAL A 182 15.51 -8.85 -11.48
CA VAL A 182 14.05 -9.09 -11.50
C VAL A 182 13.29 -7.82 -11.10
N GLY A 183 13.76 -7.07 -10.11
CA GLY A 183 13.20 -5.77 -9.76
C GLY A 183 13.26 -4.76 -10.90
N ALA A 184 14.38 -4.73 -11.64
CA ALA A 184 14.53 -3.88 -12.83
C ALA A 184 13.57 -4.29 -13.97
N ILE A 185 13.34 -5.60 -14.19
CA ILE A 185 12.31 -6.09 -15.14
C ILE A 185 10.93 -5.55 -14.76
N ALA A 186 10.54 -5.68 -13.49
CA ALA A 186 9.25 -5.21 -13.01
C ALA A 186 9.06 -3.70 -13.23
N ALA A 187 10.08 -2.89 -12.92
CA ALA A 187 10.04 -1.44 -13.11
C ALA A 187 9.94 -1.03 -14.59
N GLU A 188 10.70 -1.68 -15.49
CA GLU A 188 10.64 -1.41 -16.92
C GLU A 188 9.31 -1.87 -17.52
N LEU A 189 8.77 -3.00 -17.07
CA LEU A 189 7.46 -3.50 -17.51
C LEU A 189 6.32 -2.59 -17.02
N GLU A 190 6.35 -2.13 -15.78
CA GLU A 190 5.38 -1.16 -15.24
C GLU A 190 5.40 0.14 -16.05
N ARG A 191 6.59 0.66 -16.40
CA ARG A 191 6.75 1.82 -17.25
C ARG A 191 6.14 1.60 -18.63
N ALA A 192 6.45 0.47 -19.29
CA ALA A 192 5.98 0.16 -20.64
C ALA A 192 4.46 -0.07 -20.68
N LEU A 193 3.90 -0.82 -19.72
CA LEU A 193 2.46 -1.08 -19.62
C LEU A 193 1.68 0.17 -19.22
N GLY A 194 2.23 1.01 -18.36
CA GLY A 194 1.63 2.30 -17.99
C GLY A 194 1.49 3.25 -19.19
N ALA A 195 2.36 3.11 -20.20
CA ALA A 195 2.36 3.88 -21.42
C ALA A 195 1.98 3.04 -22.66
N LEU A 196 1.30 1.91 -22.51
CA LEU A 196 1.02 0.96 -23.59
C LEU A 196 0.38 1.58 -24.85
N PRO A 197 -0.60 2.50 -24.73
CA PRO A 197 -1.14 3.18 -25.92
C PRO A 197 -0.06 3.95 -26.70
N MET A 198 0.85 4.63 -26.01
CA MET A 198 1.97 5.35 -26.62
C MET A 198 2.96 4.39 -27.29
N VAL A 199 3.29 3.28 -26.64
CA VAL A 199 4.17 2.24 -27.21
C VAL A 199 3.61 1.73 -28.53
N ARG A 200 2.29 1.44 -28.58
CA ARG A 200 1.62 0.94 -29.79
C ARG A 200 1.52 1.98 -30.90
N VAL A 201 1.13 3.22 -30.57
CA VAL A 201 1.03 4.29 -31.59
C VAL A 201 2.38 4.57 -32.23
N HIS A 202 3.46 4.49 -31.48
CA HIS A 202 4.82 4.70 -31.98
C HIS A 202 5.49 3.43 -32.50
N ARG A 203 4.76 2.29 -32.57
CA ARG A 203 5.29 0.98 -33.03
C ARG A 203 6.60 0.63 -32.33
N ALA A 204 6.65 0.84 -31.02
CA ALA A 204 7.86 0.70 -30.21
C ALA A 204 7.92 -0.64 -29.47
N GLU A 205 7.02 -1.59 -29.76
CA GLU A 205 6.91 -2.88 -29.07
C GLU A 205 8.22 -3.65 -29.06
N ASP A 206 8.86 -3.79 -30.24
CA ASP A 206 10.09 -4.54 -30.39
C ASP A 206 11.27 -3.87 -29.63
N ARG A 207 11.30 -2.53 -29.66
CA ARG A 207 12.33 -1.77 -28.94
C ARG A 207 12.16 -1.91 -27.42
N GLU A 208 10.93 -1.81 -26.90
CA GLU A 208 10.66 -2.00 -25.47
C GLU A 208 10.85 -3.46 -25.07
N ALA A 209 10.47 -4.42 -25.91
CA ALA A 209 10.73 -5.84 -25.68
C ALA A 209 12.23 -6.15 -25.64
N ALA A 210 13.02 -5.60 -26.54
CA ALA A 210 14.48 -5.76 -26.55
C ALA A 210 15.10 -5.17 -25.27
N ARG A 211 14.67 -3.96 -24.86
CA ARG A 211 15.17 -3.31 -23.65
C ARG A 211 14.85 -4.10 -22.37
N ILE A 212 13.63 -4.63 -22.26
CA ILE A 212 13.24 -5.50 -21.16
C ILE A 212 13.97 -6.83 -21.24
N GLY A 213 14.15 -7.36 -22.49
CA GLY A 213 14.89 -8.59 -22.77
C GLY A 213 16.32 -8.56 -22.24
N GLU A 214 17.05 -7.44 -22.37
CA GLU A 214 18.38 -7.28 -21.77
C GLU A 214 18.37 -7.51 -20.25
N ARG A 215 17.34 -7.01 -19.55
CA ARG A 215 17.18 -7.24 -18.10
C ARG A 215 16.83 -8.69 -17.77
N VAL A 216 16.02 -9.32 -18.62
CA VAL A 216 15.71 -10.76 -18.51
C VAL A 216 16.97 -11.60 -18.67
N ASP A 217 17.83 -11.28 -19.64
CA ASP A 217 19.10 -11.95 -19.84
C ASP A 217 20.08 -11.73 -18.68
N ASP A 218 20.09 -10.53 -18.08
CA ASP A 218 20.86 -10.26 -16.87
C ASP A 218 20.37 -11.12 -15.68
N ALA A 219 19.06 -11.21 -15.49
CA ALA A 219 18.46 -12.06 -14.46
C ALA A 219 18.76 -13.54 -14.71
N TYR A 220 18.69 -14.00 -15.97
CA TYR A 220 19.04 -15.37 -16.35
C TYR A 220 20.50 -15.68 -16.03
N ARG A 221 21.46 -14.82 -16.44
CA ARG A 221 22.90 -15.01 -16.14
C ARG A 221 23.17 -15.09 -14.63
N ALA A 222 22.55 -14.20 -13.86
CA ALA A 222 22.64 -14.22 -12.39
C ALA A 222 22.01 -15.48 -11.78
N GLY A 223 20.86 -15.92 -12.32
CA GLY A 223 20.18 -17.15 -11.95
C GLY A 223 21.01 -18.40 -12.22
N VAL A 224 21.61 -18.50 -13.41
CA VAL A 224 22.53 -19.59 -13.78
C VAL A 224 23.75 -19.62 -12.84
N ARG A 225 24.31 -18.45 -12.51
CA ARG A 225 25.44 -18.37 -11.56
C ARG A 225 25.04 -18.86 -10.17
N THR A 226 23.86 -18.47 -9.70
CA THR A 226 23.31 -18.96 -8.43
C THR A 226 23.11 -20.48 -8.46
N ALA A 227 22.54 -21.01 -9.54
CA ALA A 227 22.32 -22.44 -9.73
C ALA A 227 23.64 -23.24 -9.77
N GLN A 228 24.67 -22.72 -10.47
CA GLN A 228 26.00 -23.35 -10.50
C GLN A 228 26.62 -23.47 -9.11
N LEU A 229 26.54 -22.40 -8.30
CA LEU A 229 27.08 -22.43 -6.94
C LEU A 229 26.24 -23.33 -6.01
N ALA A 230 24.91 -23.29 -6.15
CA ALA A 230 23.99 -24.09 -5.36
C ALA A 230 24.08 -25.60 -5.72
N SER A 231 24.36 -25.94 -6.98
CA SER A 231 24.48 -27.34 -7.42
C SER A 231 25.61 -28.11 -6.74
N VAL A 232 26.66 -27.43 -6.28
CA VAL A 232 27.75 -28.03 -5.51
C VAL A 232 27.39 -28.22 -4.04
N MET A 233 26.51 -27.36 -3.52
CA MET A 233 26.15 -27.37 -2.10
C MET A 233 25.37 -28.63 -1.70
N SER A 234 24.39 -29.03 -2.51
CA SER A 234 23.54 -30.18 -2.21
C SER A 234 24.33 -31.51 -2.14
N PRO A 235 25.15 -31.86 -3.15
CA PRO A 235 26.01 -33.04 -3.08
C PRO A 235 27.04 -32.98 -1.95
N ALA A 236 27.59 -31.81 -1.62
CA ALA A 236 28.54 -31.69 -0.52
C ALA A 236 27.91 -32.02 0.84
N VAL A 237 26.68 -31.56 1.06
CA VAL A 237 25.90 -31.91 2.27
C VAL A 237 25.53 -33.39 2.26
N GLU A 238 25.09 -33.92 1.12
CA GLU A 238 24.71 -35.33 0.97
C GLU A 238 25.90 -36.26 1.22
N LEU A 239 27.06 -35.98 0.66
CA LEU A 239 28.29 -36.71 0.92
C LEU A 239 28.71 -36.66 2.40
N ALA A 240 28.52 -35.53 3.06
CA ALA A 240 28.81 -35.44 4.48
C ALA A 240 27.86 -36.30 5.32
N VAL A 241 26.56 -36.29 5.01
CA VAL A 241 25.56 -37.09 5.72
C VAL A 241 25.77 -38.57 5.44
N GLN A 242 25.80 -39.01 4.17
CA GLN A 242 25.98 -40.41 3.79
C GLN A 242 27.37 -40.93 4.15
N GLY A 243 28.42 -40.09 3.97
CA GLY A 243 29.77 -40.44 4.33
C GLY A 243 29.94 -40.61 5.85
N SER A 244 29.32 -39.73 6.66
CA SER A 244 29.32 -39.91 8.11
C SER A 244 28.55 -41.15 8.56
N PHE A 245 27.40 -41.44 7.92
CA PHE A 245 26.60 -42.63 8.18
C PHE A 245 27.39 -43.93 7.87
N LEU A 246 28.04 -43.98 6.69
CA LEU A 246 28.86 -45.13 6.30
C LEU A 246 30.07 -45.31 7.24
N LEU A 247 30.74 -44.20 7.59
CA LEU A 247 31.90 -44.23 8.49
C LEU A 247 31.50 -44.72 9.89
N VAL A 248 30.36 -44.26 10.43
CA VAL A 248 29.80 -44.76 11.69
C VAL A 248 29.45 -46.23 11.61
N LEU A 249 28.85 -46.67 10.50
CA LEU A 249 28.47 -48.09 10.29
C LEU A 249 29.70 -49.00 10.26
N VAL A 250 30.78 -48.59 9.52
CA VAL A 250 31.99 -49.40 9.40
C VAL A 250 32.77 -49.41 10.72
N ILE A 251 33.09 -48.26 11.28
CA ILE A 251 33.88 -48.18 12.53
C ILE A 251 33.10 -48.70 13.73
N GLY A 252 31.82 -48.36 13.81
CA GLY A 252 30.92 -48.87 14.86
C GLY A 252 30.74 -50.41 14.76
N GLY A 253 30.59 -50.95 13.53
CA GLY A 253 30.53 -52.39 13.30
C GLY A 253 31.82 -53.11 13.69
N LEU A 254 32.99 -52.57 13.37
CA LEU A 254 34.29 -53.10 13.83
C LEU A 254 34.39 -53.13 15.35
N ARG A 255 33.88 -52.12 16.04
CA ARG A 255 33.88 -52.03 17.52
C ARG A 255 32.92 -53.02 18.16
N VAL A 256 31.76 -53.22 17.55
CA VAL A 256 30.79 -54.28 17.99
C VAL A 256 31.43 -55.66 17.85
N ASN A 257 32.11 -55.94 16.71
CA ASN A 257 32.81 -57.21 16.51
C ASN A 257 33.97 -57.41 17.50
N GLY A 258 34.65 -56.29 17.91
CA GLY A 258 35.71 -56.29 18.90
C GLY A 258 35.24 -56.27 20.38
N HIS A 259 33.94 -56.46 20.62
CA HIS A 259 33.30 -56.46 21.97
C HIS A 259 33.49 -55.15 22.76
N THR A 260 33.75 -54.01 22.11
CA THR A 260 33.92 -52.69 22.72
C THR A 260 32.69 -51.78 22.65
N GLY A 261 31.53 -52.28 22.09
CA GLY A 261 30.25 -51.63 21.99
C GLY A 261 29.11 -52.61 21.78
N SER A 262 27.84 -52.22 22.05
CA SER A 262 26.66 -53.04 21.72
C SER A 262 26.11 -52.73 20.32
N LEU A 263 25.39 -53.69 19.74
CA LEU A 263 24.67 -53.47 18.48
C LEU A 263 23.57 -52.40 18.67
N GLY A 264 22.91 -52.41 19.85
CA GLY A 264 21.91 -51.40 20.19
C GLY A 264 22.47 -50.00 20.30
N ASP A 265 23.72 -49.82 20.81
CA ASP A 265 24.40 -48.54 20.83
C ASP A 265 24.65 -47.99 19.42
N LEU A 266 25.11 -48.85 18.50
CA LEU A 266 25.33 -48.49 17.11
C LEU A 266 24.03 -48.07 16.42
N VAL A 267 22.94 -48.84 16.59
CA VAL A 267 21.61 -48.51 16.02
C VAL A 267 21.08 -47.18 16.60
N ALA A 268 21.15 -47.00 17.93
CA ALA A 268 20.71 -45.75 18.56
C ALA A 268 21.52 -44.54 18.07
N PHE A 269 22.84 -44.70 17.93
CA PHE A 269 23.71 -43.67 17.43
C PHE A 269 23.36 -43.26 15.97
N LEU A 270 23.12 -44.25 15.09
CA LEU A 270 22.69 -43.98 13.72
C LEU A 270 21.33 -43.29 13.64
N LEU A 271 20.37 -43.70 14.52
CA LEU A 271 19.08 -43.04 14.61
C LEU A 271 19.23 -41.56 15.07
N TYR A 272 20.07 -41.28 16.08
CA TYR A 272 20.34 -39.90 16.51
C TYR A 272 21.05 -39.07 15.43
N ALA A 273 22.00 -39.66 14.71
CA ALA A 273 22.66 -39.01 13.60
C ALA A 273 21.67 -38.59 12.50
N SER A 274 20.71 -39.49 12.16
CA SER A 274 19.60 -39.18 11.24
C SER A 274 18.63 -38.16 11.81
N TYR A 275 18.28 -38.25 13.08
CA TYR A 275 17.38 -37.32 13.76
C TYR A 275 17.95 -35.89 13.80
N LEU A 276 19.27 -35.73 13.94
CA LEU A 276 19.92 -34.43 14.08
C LEU A 276 19.79 -33.53 12.84
N VAL A 277 19.59 -34.10 11.65
CA VAL A 277 19.55 -33.37 10.37
C VAL A 277 18.39 -32.36 10.32
N LEU A 278 17.19 -32.75 10.74
CA LEU A 278 15.99 -31.91 10.69
C LEU A 278 16.05 -30.73 11.67
N PRO A 279 16.34 -30.91 12.98
CA PRO A 279 16.49 -29.82 13.94
C PRO A 279 17.57 -28.81 13.52
N LEU A 280 18.71 -29.28 13.06
CA LEU A 280 19.79 -28.39 12.61
C LEU A 280 19.38 -27.55 11.40
N SER A 281 18.72 -28.17 10.41
CA SER A 281 18.17 -27.49 9.24
C SER A 281 17.10 -26.46 9.62
N SER A 282 16.24 -26.76 10.61
CA SER A 282 15.20 -25.85 11.08
C SER A 282 15.79 -24.61 11.76
N VAL A 283 16.87 -24.77 12.56
CA VAL A 283 17.60 -23.63 13.16
C VAL A 283 18.15 -22.70 12.07
N PHE A 284 18.81 -23.22 11.05
CA PHE A 284 19.34 -22.39 9.96
C PHE A 284 18.24 -21.65 9.19
N ARG A 285 17.14 -22.33 8.84
CA ARG A 285 15.99 -21.69 8.20
C ARG A 285 15.39 -20.60 9.07
N ALA A 286 15.24 -20.86 10.38
CA ALA A 286 14.68 -19.92 11.33
C ALA A 286 15.52 -18.64 11.42
N VAL A 287 16.86 -18.75 11.48
CA VAL A 287 17.75 -17.58 11.47
C VAL A 287 17.55 -16.73 10.21
N GLY A 288 17.49 -17.35 9.03
CA GLY A 288 17.25 -16.64 7.77
C GLY A 288 15.88 -15.96 7.73
N LEU A 289 14.84 -16.62 8.26
CA LEU A 289 13.49 -16.05 8.33
C LEU A 289 13.41 -14.88 9.32
N ILE A 290 14.06 -14.99 10.48
CA ILE A 290 14.15 -13.91 11.46
C ILE A 290 14.84 -12.67 10.86
N GLN A 291 15.95 -12.85 10.14
CA GLN A 291 16.65 -11.73 9.50
C GLN A 291 15.74 -10.98 8.50
N ARG A 292 15.01 -11.70 7.64
CA ARG A 292 14.05 -11.09 6.71
C ARG A 292 12.89 -10.41 7.46
N GLY A 293 12.39 -11.05 8.50
CA GLY A 293 11.32 -10.51 9.34
C GLY A 293 11.70 -9.26 10.12
N MET A 294 12.97 -9.07 10.45
CA MET A 294 13.44 -7.83 11.08
C MET A 294 13.25 -6.62 10.15
N GLY A 295 13.54 -6.76 8.86
CA GLY A 295 13.27 -5.70 7.87
C GLY A 295 11.78 -5.39 7.74
N ALA A 296 10.94 -6.42 7.65
CA ALA A 296 9.49 -6.25 7.61
C ALA A 296 8.96 -5.57 8.89
N TYR A 297 9.48 -5.95 10.06
CA TYR A 297 9.12 -5.32 11.33
C TYR A 297 9.44 -3.82 11.36
N GLN A 298 10.60 -3.43 10.85
CA GLN A 298 11.00 -2.02 10.78
C GLN A 298 10.03 -1.23 9.90
N ARG A 299 9.68 -1.73 8.69
CA ARG A 299 8.73 -1.06 7.79
C ARG A 299 7.31 -0.98 8.37
N VAL A 300 6.85 -2.03 9.03
CA VAL A 300 5.55 -2.04 9.72
C VAL A 300 5.54 -1.08 10.91
N ALA A 301 6.62 -1.03 11.70
CA ALA A 301 6.76 -0.12 12.82
C ALA A 301 6.83 1.35 12.35
N GLU A 302 7.56 1.62 11.26
CA GLU A 302 7.59 2.92 10.60
C GLU A 302 6.18 3.35 10.16
N ALA A 303 5.46 2.49 9.41
CA ALA A 303 4.09 2.78 8.99
C ALA A 303 3.16 3.06 10.17
N HIS A 304 3.33 2.35 11.29
CA HIS A 304 2.54 2.56 12.50
C HIS A 304 2.92 3.84 13.26
N SER A 305 4.10 4.39 13.04
CA SER A 305 4.57 5.64 13.64
C SER A 305 4.30 6.87 12.79
N LEU A 306 3.81 6.71 11.55
CA LEU A 306 3.47 7.85 10.69
C LEU A 306 2.41 8.73 11.37
N PRO A 307 2.55 10.07 11.27
CA PRO A 307 1.59 10.98 11.86
C PRO A 307 0.21 10.83 11.23
N THR A 308 -0.79 10.78 12.10
CA THR A 308 -2.19 10.71 11.70
C THR A 308 -2.90 12.01 12.03
N GLU A 309 -3.96 12.29 11.32
CA GLU A 309 -4.83 13.40 11.70
C GLU A 309 -5.30 13.22 13.17
N PRO A 310 -5.13 14.26 14.01
CA PRO A 310 -5.48 14.15 15.43
C PRO A 310 -6.97 13.84 15.57
N GLU A 311 -7.27 12.77 16.30
CA GLU A 311 -8.62 12.45 16.74
C GLU A 311 -8.99 13.47 17.81
N GLN A 312 -9.68 14.54 17.43
CA GLN A 312 -10.20 15.47 18.42
C GLN A 312 -11.30 14.74 19.19
N ALA A 313 -11.08 14.55 20.49
CA ALA A 313 -12.07 13.96 21.38
C ALA A 313 -13.43 14.65 21.17
N PRO A 314 -14.54 13.90 21.14
CA PRO A 314 -15.85 14.53 21.17
C PRO A 314 -15.88 15.50 22.36
N PRO A 315 -16.44 16.69 22.22
CA PRO A 315 -16.53 17.63 23.33
C PRO A 315 -17.12 16.88 24.52
N PRO A 316 -16.58 17.06 25.75
CA PRO A 316 -17.02 16.31 26.91
C PRO A 316 -18.54 16.42 27.01
N ALA A 317 -19.23 15.26 27.16
CA ALA A 317 -20.67 15.12 27.17
C ALA A 317 -21.40 15.95 28.29
N HIS A 318 -20.65 16.73 29.04
CA HIS A 318 -21.08 17.57 30.16
C HIS A 318 -20.85 19.07 29.94
N SER A 319 -20.57 19.55 28.72
CA SER A 319 -20.82 20.96 28.46
C SER A 319 -22.33 21.16 28.50
N ARG A 320 -22.81 21.56 29.70
CA ARG A 320 -24.14 22.11 29.95
C ARG A 320 -24.52 22.96 28.73
N PRO A 321 -25.70 22.77 28.12
CA PRO A 321 -26.13 23.65 27.05
C PRO A 321 -25.89 25.07 27.54
N ALA A 322 -25.02 25.81 26.87
CA ALA A 322 -24.93 27.23 27.11
C ALA A 322 -26.37 27.78 27.05
N PRO A 323 -26.77 28.66 27.98
CA PRO A 323 -28.12 29.26 27.94
C PRO A 323 -28.33 29.73 26.49
N PRO A 324 -29.55 29.57 25.94
CA PRO A 324 -29.81 29.91 24.55
C PRO A 324 -29.29 31.32 24.32
N ALA A 325 -28.19 31.40 23.55
CA ALA A 325 -27.68 32.69 23.09
C ALA A 325 -28.85 33.39 22.45
N ALA A 326 -29.10 34.62 22.87
CA ALA A 326 -30.15 35.48 22.32
C ALA A 326 -30.20 35.29 20.80
N PRO A 327 -31.38 35.22 20.16
CA PRO A 327 -31.50 34.85 18.77
C PRO A 327 -30.53 35.70 17.93
N ALA A 328 -29.49 35.06 17.44
CA ALA A 328 -28.56 35.69 16.50
C ALA A 328 -29.34 35.90 15.20
N THR A 329 -29.93 37.06 15.09
CA THR A 329 -30.83 37.48 14.01
C THR A 329 -30.09 37.81 12.71
N ARG A 330 -28.85 37.40 12.55
CA ARG A 330 -28.14 37.47 11.26
C ARG A 330 -27.49 36.11 10.96
N ARG A 331 -28.00 35.41 9.93
CA ARG A 331 -27.22 34.36 9.27
C ARG A 331 -25.84 34.92 8.96
N PRO A 332 -24.75 34.17 9.21
CA PRO A 332 -23.43 34.63 8.85
C PRO A 332 -23.42 35.04 7.37
N ALA A 333 -22.79 36.15 7.04
CA ALA A 333 -22.84 36.74 5.71
C ALA A 333 -22.14 35.89 4.65
N ALA A 334 -21.30 34.94 5.04
CA ALA A 334 -20.53 34.08 4.16
C ALA A 334 -20.42 32.65 4.68
N ALA A 335 -20.52 31.67 3.77
CA ALA A 335 -20.27 30.26 4.05
C ALA A 335 -18.76 29.99 4.27
N LEU A 336 -17.89 30.75 3.58
CA LEU A 336 -16.43 30.68 3.74
C LEU A 336 -15.86 32.11 3.76
N ALA A 337 -14.92 32.36 4.68
CA ALA A 337 -14.10 33.57 4.66
C ALA A 337 -12.63 33.19 4.87
N LEU A 338 -11.77 33.78 4.04
CA LEU A 338 -10.33 33.73 4.16
C LEU A 338 -9.81 35.13 4.48
N GLN A 339 -8.91 35.26 5.44
CA GLN A 339 -8.31 36.51 5.85
C GLN A 339 -6.81 36.34 5.96
N ASP A 340 -6.07 37.02 5.08
CA ASP A 340 -4.61 37.07 5.04
C ASP A 340 -3.93 35.69 5.09
N VAL A 341 -4.45 34.71 4.31
CA VAL A 341 -4.00 33.32 4.36
C VAL A 341 -2.66 33.16 3.64
N HIS A 342 -1.66 32.66 4.38
CA HIS A 342 -0.34 32.29 3.90
C HIS A 342 -0.12 30.80 4.01
N PHE A 343 0.57 30.21 3.02
CA PHE A 343 0.90 28.78 3.06
C PHE A 343 2.01 28.41 2.07
N GLY A 344 2.88 27.46 2.48
CA GLY A 344 3.85 26.80 1.62
C GLY A 344 4.02 25.32 1.97
N TYR A 345 4.13 24.44 0.97
CA TYR A 345 4.46 23.03 1.20
C TYR A 345 5.87 22.83 1.77
N GLN A 346 6.75 23.81 1.53
CA GLN A 346 8.11 23.90 2.04
C GLN A 346 8.30 25.28 2.66
N PRO A 347 9.03 25.40 3.79
CA PRO A 347 9.20 26.69 4.49
C PRO A 347 9.73 27.83 3.60
N ASP A 348 10.62 27.50 2.66
CA ASP A 348 11.28 28.49 1.80
C ASP A 348 10.55 28.77 0.48
N ARG A 349 9.38 28.12 0.25
CA ARG A 349 8.61 28.25 -0.99
C ARG A 349 7.15 28.55 -0.73
N PRO A 350 6.81 29.81 -0.38
CA PRO A 350 5.42 30.19 -0.14
C PRO A 350 4.62 30.13 -1.45
N VAL A 351 3.48 29.42 -1.40
CA VAL A 351 2.52 29.28 -2.51
C VAL A 351 1.40 30.31 -2.38
N LEU A 352 0.87 30.52 -1.19
CA LEU A 352 -0.12 31.53 -0.89
C LEU A 352 0.52 32.66 -0.03
N ARG A 353 0.19 33.90 -0.36
CA ARG A 353 0.88 35.09 0.17
C ARG A 353 -0.10 36.18 0.61
N GLY A 354 -1.00 35.84 1.58
CA GLY A 354 -1.99 36.77 2.09
C GLY A 354 -3.27 36.80 1.26
N VAL A 355 -3.86 35.62 1.03
CA VAL A 355 -5.12 35.50 0.28
C VAL A 355 -6.29 35.90 1.17
N THR A 356 -7.09 36.87 0.68
CA THR A 356 -8.28 37.37 1.38
C THR A 356 -9.44 37.46 0.41
N PHE A 357 -10.51 36.69 0.67
CA PHE A 357 -11.82 36.79 0.00
C PHE A 357 -12.90 36.07 0.77
N THR A 358 -14.16 36.21 0.36
CA THR A 358 -15.31 35.55 0.96
C THR A 358 -16.17 34.87 -0.10
N VAL A 359 -16.80 33.75 0.28
CA VAL A 359 -17.82 33.06 -0.51
C VAL A 359 -19.16 33.21 0.23
N PRO A 360 -20.06 34.09 -0.25
CA PRO A 360 -21.38 34.27 0.37
C PRO A 360 -22.26 33.03 0.19
N HIS A 361 -23.23 32.84 1.09
CA HIS A 361 -24.24 31.79 0.93
C HIS A 361 -25.03 31.97 -0.35
N HIS A 362 -25.42 30.86 -0.96
CA HIS A 362 -26.24 30.84 -2.18
C HIS A 362 -25.65 31.66 -3.35
N GLN A 363 -24.33 31.77 -3.41
CA GLN A 363 -23.62 32.41 -4.52
C GLN A 363 -22.57 31.47 -5.10
N GLN A 364 -22.36 31.59 -6.39
CA GLN A 364 -21.28 30.95 -7.09
C GLN A 364 -20.09 31.91 -7.21
N VAL A 365 -18.96 31.54 -6.61
CA VAL A 365 -17.70 32.24 -6.73
C VAL A 365 -16.76 31.45 -7.63
N ALA A 366 -16.28 32.06 -8.71
CA ALA A 366 -15.28 31.46 -9.60
C ALA A 366 -13.87 31.90 -9.18
N LEU A 367 -12.97 30.93 -8.99
CA LEU A 367 -11.56 31.16 -8.72
C LEU A 367 -10.78 30.96 -10.03
N VAL A 368 -10.19 32.02 -10.55
CA VAL A 368 -9.44 32.02 -11.81
C VAL A 368 -7.99 32.42 -11.59
N GLY A 369 -7.09 31.98 -12.46
CA GLY A 369 -5.67 32.33 -12.40
C GLY A 369 -4.84 31.37 -13.25
N ARG A 370 -3.60 31.74 -13.55
CA ARG A 370 -2.65 30.93 -14.30
C ARG A 370 -2.36 29.60 -13.58
N SER A 371 -1.86 28.60 -14.32
CA SER A 371 -1.36 27.37 -13.70
C SER A 371 -0.27 27.71 -12.68
N GLY A 372 -0.30 27.03 -11.51
CA GLY A 372 0.63 27.33 -10.41
C GLY A 372 0.28 28.56 -9.55
N ALA A 373 -0.84 29.27 -9.80
CA ALA A 373 -1.26 30.41 -8.97
C ALA A 373 -1.66 30.05 -7.53
N GLY A 374 -1.82 28.75 -7.19
CA GLY A 374 -2.20 28.28 -5.86
C GLY A 374 -3.67 27.88 -5.69
N LYS A 375 -4.44 27.73 -6.78
CA LYS A 375 -5.87 27.40 -6.73
C LYS A 375 -6.16 26.07 -6.02
N SER A 376 -5.52 24.98 -6.44
CA SER A 376 -5.71 23.64 -5.82
C SER A 376 -5.14 23.60 -4.40
N THR A 377 -4.08 24.36 -4.11
CA THR A 377 -3.55 24.53 -2.75
C THR A 377 -4.59 25.18 -1.84
N LEU A 378 -5.33 26.14 -2.34
CA LEU A 378 -6.41 26.78 -1.61
C LEU A 378 -7.53 25.78 -1.27
N PHE A 379 -7.91 24.91 -2.22
CA PHE A 379 -8.88 23.84 -1.97
C PHE A 379 -8.37 22.87 -0.92
N ALA A 380 -7.10 22.50 -0.94
CA ALA A 380 -6.49 21.64 0.06
C ALA A 380 -6.53 22.24 1.48
N LEU A 381 -6.35 23.56 1.61
CA LEU A 381 -6.48 24.27 2.89
C LEU A 381 -7.95 24.34 3.35
N ILE A 382 -8.89 24.62 2.44
CA ILE A 382 -10.32 24.66 2.77
C ILE A 382 -10.79 23.27 3.20
N ALA A 383 -10.33 22.19 2.53
CA ALA A 383 -10.62 20.79 2.91
C ALA A 383 -9.88 20.35 4.19
N ARG A 384 -9.06 21.23 4.77
CA ARG A 384 -8.25 20.96 5.96
C ARG A 384 -7.34 19.73 5.80
N PHE A 385 -6.82 19.51 4.59
CA PHE A 385 -5.73 18.57 4.34
C PHE A 385 -4.40 19.12 4.84
N TYR A 386 -4.29 20.46 4.82
CA TYR A 386 -3.17 21.23 5.34
C TYR A 386 -3.70 22.36 6.20
N GLU A 387 -2.87 22.87 7.12
CA GLU A 387 -3.18 24.06 7.91
C GLU A 387 -2.43 25.27 7.34
N PRO A 388 -3.01 26.47 7.37
CA PRO A 388 -2.31 27.68 6.93
C PRO A 388 -1.16 28.02 7.87
N ASP A 389 -0.06 28.56 7.30
CA ASP A 389 1.08 29.04 8.09
C ASP A 389 0.75 30.34 8.84
N ALA A 390 -0.12 31.18 8.27
CA ALA A 390 -0.65 32.40 8.89
C ALA A 390 -1.99 32.77 8.26
N GLY A 391 -2.72 33.65 8.93
CA GLY A 391 -4.07 34.07 8.54
C GLY A 391 -5.15 33.14 9.12
N THR A 392 -6.40 33.34 8.70
CA THR A 392 -7.54 32.62 9.22
C THR A 392 -8.49 32.15 8.12
N LEU A 393 -9.02 30.93 8.31
CA LEU A 393 -10.19 30.42 7.60
C LEU A 393 -11.39 30.39 8.55
N SER A 394 -12.58 30.71 8.05
CA SER A 394 -13.82 30.64 8.83
C SER A 394 -14.93 29.99 8.01
N PHE A 395 -15.67 29.07 8.62
CA PHE A 395 -16.85 28.43 8.05
C PHE A 395 -18.09 28.90 8.79
N ASP A 396 -19.07 29.42 8.07
CA ASP A 396 -20.30 29.98 8.63
C ASP A 396 -20.03 30.98 9.80
N GLY A 397 -18.98 31.82 9.62
CA GLY A 397 -18.55 32.82 10.59
C GLY A 397 -17.76 32.27 11.78
N ARG A 398 -17.47 30.95 11.85
CA ARG A 398 -16.67 30.34 12.92
C ARG A 398 -15.25 30.07 12.42
N PRO A 399 -14.20 30.48 13.16
CA PRO A 399 -12.84 30.17 12.80
C PRO A 399 -12.61 28.65 12.70
N ALA A 400 -11.93 28.21 11.63
CA ALA A 400 -11.61 26.80 11.42
C ALA A 400 -10.75 26.21 12.55
N ALA A 401 -9.90 27.03 13.18
CA ALA A 401 -9.08 26.62 14.33
C ALA A 401 -9.90 26.22 15.57
N GLU A 402 -11.12 26.73 15.71
CA GLU A 402 -12.04 26.41 16.83
C GLU A 402 -12.91 25.18 16.53
N LEU A 403 -12.90 24.70 15.29
CA LEU A 403 -13.68 23.55 14.84
C LEU A 403 -12.80 22.32 14.69
N SER A 404 -13.34 21.16 14.99
CA SER A 404 -12.66 19.89 14.60
C SER A 404 -12.59 19.77 13.07
N ARG A 405 -11.62 19.02 12.55
CA ARG A 405 -11.54 18.73 11.12
C ARG A 405 -12.81 18.11 10.58
N ASP A 406 -13.41 17.18 11.33
CA ASP A 406 -14.67 16.54 10.96
C ASP A 406 -15.82 17.54 10.89
N ARG A 407 -15.89 18.48 11.82
CA ARG A 407 -16.90 19.55 11.76
C ARG A 407 -16.67 20.50 10.59
N CYS A 408 -15.43 20.88 10.29
CA CYS A 408 -15.14 21.67 9.10
C CYS A 408 -15.53 20.91 7.83
N ARG A 409 -15.17 19.62 7.73
CA ARG A 409 -15.52 18.77 6.59
C ARG A 409 -17.02 18.50 6.46
N ALA A 410 -17.77 18.55 7.55
CA ALA A 410 -19.24 18.48 7.49
C ALA A 410 -19.89 19.72 6.82
N HIS A 411 -19.18 20.87 6.80
CA HIS A 411 -19.66 22.07 6.09
C HIS A 411 -19.34 22.05 4.60
N ILE A 412 -18.43 21.17 4.14
CA ILE A 412 -17.92 21.18 2.76
C ILE A 412 -18.21 19.86 2.04
N ALA A 413 -18.36 19.95 0.74
CA ALA A 413 -18.22 18.81 -0.16
C ALA A 413 -17.26 19.19 -1.29
N VAL A 414 -16.52 18.21 -1.80
CA VAL A 414 -15.50 18.42 -2.84
C VAL A 414 -15.82 17.52 -4.03
N VAL A 415 -15.77 18.09 -5.23
CA VAL A 415 -15.77 17.37 -6.50
C VAL A 415 -14.46 17.68 -7.21
N ASP A 416 -13.55 16.69 -7.19
CA ASP A 416 -12.24 16.82 -7.81
C ASP A 416 -12.31 16.76 -9.34
N GLN A 417 -11.27 17.26 -9.99
CA GLN A 417 -11.06 17.16 -11.44
C GLN A 417 -11.09 15.70 -11.91
N ASN A 418 -10.41 14.80 -11.18
CA ASN A 418 -10.45 13.36 -11.39
C ASN A 418 -11.56 12.74 -10.53
N THR A 419 -12.78 12.75 -11.03
CA THR A 419 -13.93 12.20 -10.30
C THR A 419 -13.74 10.71 -9.99
N HIS A 420 -13.56 10.41 -8.70
CA HIS A 420 -13.41 9.03 -8.23
C HIS A 420 -14.77 8.36 -8.05
N VAL A 421 -15.00 7.32 -8.88
CA VAL A 421 -16.12 6.37 -8.72
C VAL A 421 -15.55 5.11 -8.10
N VAL A 422 -16.11 4.72 -6.94
CA VAL A 422 -15.71 3.50 -6.22
C VAL A 422 -16.42 2.31 -6.86
N HIS A 423 -15.72 1.16 -6.92
CA HIS A 423 -16.35 -0.09 -7.35
C HIS A 423 -17.53 -0.42 -6.42
N GLY A 424 -18.71 -0.63 -6.99
CA GLY A 424 -19.96 -0.86 -6.27
C GLY A 424 -21.16 -0.44 -7.09
N THR A 425 -22.33 -0.37 -6.48
CA THR A 425 -23.55 0.07 -7.18
C THR A 425 -23.58 1.59 -7.36
N LEU A 426 -24.45 2.06 -8.27
CA LEU A 426 -24.71 3.50 -8.39
C LEU A 426 -25.22 4.09 -7.06
N ARG A 427 -26.07 3.34 -6.35
CA ARG A 427 -26.55 3.72 -5.02
C ARG A 427 -25.40 3.90 -4.03
N ASP A 428 -24.49 2.92 -3.91
CA ASP A 428 -23.33 3.00 -3.00
C ASP A 428 -22.46 4.22 -3.29
N ASN A 429 -22.31 4.55 -4.56
CA ASN A 429 -21.55 5.72 -4.96
C ASN A 429 -22.22 7.04 -4.59
N ILE A 430 -23.54 7.16 -4.78
CA ILE A 430 -24.29 8.37 -4.41
C ILE A 430 -24.36 8.51 -2.88
N THR A 431 -24.62 7.40 -2.16
CA THR A 431 -24.81 7.42 -0.70
C THR A 431 -23.50 7.31 0.08
N TYR A 432 -22.34 7.38 -0.58
CA TYR A 432 -21.03 7.18 0.07
C TYR A 432 -20.81 8.05 1.31
N ALA A 433 -21.23 9.32 1.27
CA ALA A 433 -21.13 10.24 2.40
C ALA A 433 -22.28 10.08 3.43
N VAL A 434 -23.44 9.56 3.00
CA VAL A 434 -24.65 9.37 3.83
C VAL A 434 -25.23 7.98 3.56
N PRO A 435 -24.66 6.91 4.15
CA PRO A 435 -25.03 5.52 3.84
C PRO A 435 -26.50 5.18 4.13
N HIS A 436 -27.13 5.91 5.04
CA HIS A 436 -28.52 5.69 5.48
C HIS A 436 -29.48 6.77 4.94
N ALA A 437 -29.17 7.39 3.80
CA ALA A 437 -30.04 8.39 3.19
C ALA A 437 -31.40 7.76 2.82
N ALA A 438 -32.47 8.51 3.04
CA ALA A 438 -33.81 8.10 2.61
C ALA A 438 -33.90 8.07 1.08
N ASP A 439 -34.72 7.16 0.54
CA ASP A 439 -34.91 7.03 -0.92
C ASP A 439 -35.41 8.33 -1.54
N THR A 440 -36.23 9.11 -0.84
CA THR A 440 -36.70 10.43 -1.27
C THR A 440 -35.53 11.40 -1.51
N GLU A 441 -34.53 11.40 -0.63
CA GLU A 441 -33.34 12.25 -0.79
C GLU A 441 -32.43 11.77 -1.94
N ILE A 442 -32.31 10.46 -2.10
CA ILE A 442 -31.57 9.87 -3.22
C ILE A 442 -32.22 10.27 -4.54
N HIS A 443 -33.55 10.19 -4.66
CA HIS A 443 -34.27 10.61 -5.87
C HIS A 443 -34.12 12.11 -6.13
N ARG A 444 -34.20 12.94 -5.09
CA ARG A 444 -33.98 14.39 -5.20
C ARG A 444 -32.61 14.71 -5.83
N VAL A 445 -31.54 14.11 -5.32
CA VAL A 445 -30.20 14.41 -5.86
C VAL A 445 -29.96 13.79 -7.23
N ILE A 446 -30.65 12.70 -7.59
CA ILE A 446 -30.65 12.13 -8.95
C ILE A 446 -31.27 13.10 -9.93
N GLU A 447 -32.40 13.69 -9.58
CA GLU A 447 -33.10 14.70 -10.40
C GLU A 447 -32.22 15.96 -10.51
N LEU A 448 -31.74 16.51 -9.39
CA LEU A 448 -30.84 17.65 -9.38
C LEU A 448 -29.59 17.45 -10.25
N ALA A 449 -28.97 16.27 -10.17
CA ALA A 449 -27.77 15.93 -10.95
C ALA A 449 -28.08 15.42 -12.38
N GLN A 450 -29.35 15.39 -12.79
CA GLN A 450 -29.80 14.90 -14.11
C GLN A 450 -29.28 13.49 -14.41
N LEU A 451 -29.41 12.56 -13.44
CA LEU A 451 -28.93 11.19 -13.54
C LEU A 451 -30.01 10.17 -13.90
N GLU A 452 -31.28 10.57 -14.14
CA GLU A 452 -32.38 9.65 -14.45
C GLU A 452 -32.10 8.83 -15.71
N GLY A 453 -31.45 9.43 -16.71
CA GLY A 453 -31.02 8.74 -17.92
C GLY A 453 -30.02 7.62 -17.65
N VAL A 454 -29.11 7.86 -16.70
CA VAL A 454 -28.13 6.86 -16.25
C VAL A 454 -28.82 5.72 -15.51
N VAL A 455 -29.71 6.07 -14.56
CA VAL A 455 -30.50 5.07 -13.80
C VAL A 455 -31.31 4.18 -14.71
N ARG A 456 -31.98 4.74 -15.74
CA ARG A 456 -32.77 3.95 -16.72
C ARG A 456 -31.92 3.05 -17.60
N ARG A 457 -30.70 3.47 -17.95
CA ARG A 457 -29.80 2.72 -18.85
C ARG A 457 -29.06 1.60 -18.13
N LEU A 458 -28.76 1.76 -16.84
CA LEU A 458 -28.02 0.76 -16.07
C LEU A 458 -28.90 -0.48 -15.78
N PRO A 459 -28.41 -1.70 -16.07
CA PRO A 459 -29.07 -2.92 -15.64
C PRO A 459 -29.24 -2.94 -14.12
N GLY A 460 -30.48 -3.00 -13.63
CA GLY A 460 -30.79 -2.92 -12.19
C GLY A 460 -30.92 -1.50 -11.64
N GLY A 461 -30.89 -0.44 -12.48
CA GLY A 461 -31.10 0.94 -12.05
C GLY A 461 -30.09 1.39 -11.01
N LEU A 462 -30.55 1.81 -9.83
CA LEU A 462 -29.70 2.21 -8.70
C LEU A 462 -28.82 1.06 -8.16
N SER A 463 -29.26 -0.19 -8.28
CA SER A 463 -28.49 -1.38 -7.90
C SER A 463 -27.51 -1.82 -9.00
N GLY A 464 -27.49 -1.12 -10.16
CA GLY A 464 -26.56 -1.39 -11.25
C GLY A 464 -25.12 -1.16 -10.79
N VAL A 465 -24.24 -2.17 -11.05
CA VAL A 465 -22.83 -2.13 -10.66
C VAL A 465 -22.05 -1.25 -11.63
N LEU A 466 -21.31 -0.31 -11.09
CA LEU A 466 -20.35 0.51 -11.82
C LEU A 466 -19.02 -0.25 -11.88
N GLY A 467 -18.48 -0.45 -13.09
CA GLY A 467 -17.19 -1.10 -13.29
C GLY A 467 -16.04 -0.35 -12.62
N GLU A 468 -14.83 -0.94 -12.65
CA GLU A 468 -13.64 -0.30 -12.07
C GLU A 468 -13.48 1.13 -12.59
N ARG A 469 -13.25 2.07 -11.68
CA ARG A 469 -13.14 3.50 -11.95
C ARG A 469 -14.31 4.09 -12.73
N GLY A 470 -15.51 3.47 -12.66
CA GLY A 470 -16.69 3.95 -13.37
C GLY A 470 -16.62 3.78 -14.89
N ALA A 471 -15.98 2.71 -15.38
CA ALA A 471 -15.79 2.45 -16.83
C ALA A 471 -17.11 2.38 -17.62
N THR A 472 -18.23 2.11 -16.94
CA THR A 472 -19.58 2.07 -17.54
C THR A 472 -20.22 3.45 -17.72
N LEU A 473 -19.60 4.50 -17.20
CA LEU A 473 -20.08 5.88 -17.24
C LEU A 473 -19.20 6.75 -18.15
N SER A 474 -19.81 7.69 -18.87
CA SER A 474 -19.08 8.78 -19.53
C SER A 474 -18.40 9.71 -18.51
N ALA A 475 -17.44 10.53 -18.93
CA ALA A 475 -16.79 11.50 -18.06
C ALA A 475 -17.81 12.45 -17.38
N GLY A 476 -18.78 12.96 -18.16
CA GLY A 476 -19.83 13.84 -17.63
C GLY A 476 -20.77 13.13 -16.65
N GLU A 477 -21.07 11.85 -16.87
CA GLU A 477 -21.90 11.06 -15.96
C GLU A 477 -21.18 10.78 -14.65
N ARG A 478 -19.88 10.43 -14.70
CA ARG A 478 -19.07 10.30 -13.47
C ARG A 478 -19.07 11.59 -12.65
N GLN A 479 -18.96 12.72 -13.32
CA GLN A 479 -18.96 14.02 -12.67
C GLN A 479 -20.31 14.36 -12.02
N ARG A 480 -21.43 14.05 -12.71
CA ARG A 480 -22.77 14.19 -12.13
C ARG A 480 -23.02 13.24 -10.96
N VAL A 481 -22.48 12.02 -10.98
CA VAL A 481 -22.52 11.11 -9.82
C VAL A 481 -21.74 11.69 -8.64
N ALA A 482 -20.56 12.25 -8.87
CA ALA A 482 -19.80 12.90 -7.80
C ALA A 482 -20.54 14.13 -7.23
N LEU A 483 -21.22 14.88 -8.08
CA LEU A 483 -22.03 16.02 -7.66
C LEU A 483 -23.28 15.58 -6.86
N ALA A 484 -23.99 14.52 -7.29
CA ALA A 484 -25.09 13.93 -6.54
C ALA A 484 -24.65 13.46 -5.15
N ARG A 485 -23.48 12.80 -5.06
CA ARG A 485 -22.82 12.40 -3.79
C ARG A 485 -22.59 13.60 -2.89
N ALA A 486 -22.05 14.68 -3.45
CA ALA A 486 -21.73 15.90 -2.74
C ALA A 486 -22.99 16.61 -2.21
N LEU A 487 -24.02 16.74 -3.04
CA LEU A 487 -25.29 17.40 -2.68
C LEU A 487 -26.12 16.60 -1.67
N LEU A 488 -26.00 15.25 -1.68
CA LEU A 488 -26.67 14.41 -0.69
C LEU A 488 -26.21 14.69 0.74
N ALA A 489 -24.95 15.09 0.91
CA ALA A 489 -24.39 15.49 2.21
C ALA A 489 -24.90 16.85 2.72
N ARG A 490 -25.65 17.62 1.91
CA ARG A 490 -26.18 18.96 2.22
C ARG A 490 -25.10 19.91 2.79
N PRO A 491 -23.98 20.12 2.05
CA PRO A 491 -22.91 21.01 2.51
C PRO A 491 -23.37 22.46 2.52
N SER A 492 -22.79 23.32 3.38
CA SER A 492 -22.93 24.77 3.26
C SER A 492 -22.05 25.36 2.15
N LEU A 493 -20.96 24.64 1.78
CA LEU A 493 -20.04 25.03 0.72
C LEU A 493 -19.68 23.82 -0.16
N LEU A 494 -19.86 23.96 -1.48
CA LEU A 494 -19.46 22.99 -2.48
C LEU A 494 -18.21 23.49 -3.22
N LEU A 495 -17.14 22.70 -3.19
CA LEU A 495 -15.88 22.97 -3.90
C LEU A 495 -15.86 22.16 -5.20
N LEU A 496 -15.67 22.81 -6.33
CA LEU A 496 -15.61 22.19 -7.65
C LEU A 496 -14.28 22.50 -8.33
N ASP A 497 -13.44 21.49 -8.55
CA ASP A 497 -12.15 21.65 -9.22
C ASP A 497 -12.28 21.31 -10.70
N GLU A 498 -12.23 22.33 -11.55
CA GLU A 498 -12.33 22.23 -13.03
C GLU A 498 -13.48 21.34 -13.52
N PRO A 499 -14.72 21.55 -13.07
CA PRO A 499 -15.80 20.61 -13.32
C PRO A 499 -16.17 20.43 -14.80
N THR A 500 -15.73 21.29 -15.69
CA THR A 500 -16.07 21.27 -17.12
C THR A 500 -14.90 20.91 -18.05
N SER A 501 -13.69 20.62 -17.53
CA SER A 501 -12.45 20.52 -18.32
C SER A 501 -12.47 19.44 -19.40
N HIS A 502 -13.18 18.31 -19.17
CA HIS A 502 -13.21 17.15 -20.07
C HIS A 502 -14.59 16.91 -20.71
N LEU A 503 -15.47 17.92 -20.73
CA LEU A 503 -16.83 17.78 -21.23
C LEU A 503 -16.97 18.40 -22.63
N ASP A 504 -17.83 17.79 -23.44
CA ASP A 504 -18.37 18.39 -24.65
C ASP A 504 -19.39 19.50 -24.32
N ALA A 505 -19.79 20.28 -25.31
CA ALA A 505 -20.68 21.43 -25.11
C ALA A 505 -22.07 21.04 -24.54
N ILE A 506 -22.57 19.86 -24.83
CA ILE A 506 -23.89 19.39 -24.34
C ILE A 506 -23.79 19.06 -22.86
N ASN A 507 -22.80 18.27 -22.47
CA ASN A 507 -22.57 17.90 -21.08
C ASN A 507 -22.12 19.09 -20.23
N GLU A 508 -21.40 20.06 -20.80
CA GLU A 508 -21.03 21.32 -20.15
C GLU A 508 -22.26 22.17 -19.82
N ALA A 509 -23.21 22.31 -20.78
CA ALA A 509 -24.45 23.04 -20.55
C ALA A 509 -25.31 22.36 -19.48
N ALA A 510 -25.43 21.02 -19.52
CA ALA A 510 -26.14 20.24 -18.51
C ALA A 510 -25.52 20.45 -17.09
N LEU A 511 -24.19 20.33 -16.98
CA LEU A 511 -23.50 20.54 -15.71
C LEU A 511 -23.64 21.98 -15.18
N THR A 512 -23.59 22.97 -16.08
CA THR A 512 -23.79 24.37 -15.71
C THR A 512 -25.19 24.62 -15.15
N ALA A 513 -26.21 23.96 -15.72
CA ALA A 513 -27.58 24.02 -15.18
C ALA A 513 -27.65 23.41 -13.76
N VAL A 514 -27.04 22.24 -13.57
CA VAL A 514 -26.98 21.59 -12.25
C VAL A 514 -26.24 22.44 -11.23
N MET A 515 -25.12 23.06 -11.61
CA MET A 515 -24.37 23.98 -10.71
C MET A 515 -25.22 25.19 -10.30
N ARG A 516 -26.02 25.74 -11.21
CA ARG A 516 -26.93 26.86 -10.91
C ARG A 516 -28.04 26.46 -9.92
N GLU A 517 -28.57 25.28 -10.05
CA GLU A 517 -29.55 24.72 -9.08
C GLU A 517 -28.89 24.47 -7.74
N ALA A 518 -27.69 23.85 -7.71
CA ALA A 518 -26.93 23.63 -6.50
C ALA A 518 -26.58 24.95 -5.77
N ALA A 519 -26.34 26.04 -6.49
CA ALA A 519 -26.10 27.37 -5.92
C ALA A 519 -27.30 27.91 -5.13
N GLN A 520 -28.51 27.42 -5.39
CA GLN A 520 -29.70 27.79 -4.58
C GLN A 520 -29.72 27.05 -3.24
N GLU A 521 -29.09 25.88 -3.13
CA GLU A 521 -29.04 25.07 -1.91
C GLU A 521 -27.81 25.41 -1.05
N CYS A 522 -26.65 25.66 -1.64
CA CYS A 522 -25.39 25.92 -0.94
C CYS A 522 -24.53 26.98 -1.65
N ALA A 523 -23.45 27.44 -1.00
CA ALA A 523 -22.44 28.26 -1.64
C ALA A 523 -21.56 27.39 -2.56
N LEU A 524 -21.14 27.92 -3.71
CA LEU A 524 -20.23 27.24 -4.64
C LEU A 524 -18.92 28.02 -4.76
N LEU A 525 -17.79 27.31 -4.64
CA LEU A 525 -16.48 27.82 -5.02
C LEU A 525 -15.92 26.93 -6.14
N VAL A 526 -15.74 27.50 -7.33
CA VAL A 526 -15.42 26.77 -8.55
C VAL A 526 -14.06 27.22 -9.07
N ILE A 527 -13.09 26.31 -9.18
CA ILE A 527 -11.89 26.56 -9.97
C ILE A 527 -12.30 26.47 -11.44
N ALA A 528 -12.25 27.57 -12.14
CA ALA A 528 -12.73 27.64 -13.52
C ALA A 528 -11.59 27.92 -14.50
N HIS A 529 -11.56 27.14 -15.57
CA HIS A 529 -10.66 27.28 -16.72
C HIS A 529 -11.41 27.60 -18.01
N ARG A 530 -12.75 27.57 -18.01
CA ARG A 530 -13.59 27.90 -19.16
C ARG A 530 -14.38 29.18 -18.89
N LEU A 531 -14.43 30.02 -19.91
CA LEU A 531 -15.15 31.29 -19.84
C LEU A 531 -16.64 31.14 -19.58
N SER A 532 -17.27 30.06 -20.12
CA SER A 532 -18.67 29.71 -19.87
C SER A 532 -18.99 29.59 -18.37
N THR A 533 -18.12 28.91 -17.60
CA THR A 533 -18.27 28.76 -16.16
C THR A 533 -18.08 30.09 -15.43
N VAL A 534 -17.10 30.87 -15.86
CA VAL A 534 -16.74 32.15 -15.22
C VAL A 534 -17.82 33.22 -15.41
N ARG A 535 -18.41 33.32 -16.62
CA ARG A 535 -19.46 34.30 -16.94
C ARG A 535 -20.73 34.17 -16.11
N HIS A 536 -21.01 32.96 -15.62
CA HIS A 536 -22.21 32.66 -14.84
C HIS A 536 -22.00 32.81 -13.33
N ALA A 537 -20.77 33.07 -12.90
CA ALA A 537 -20.46 33.26 -11.50
C ALA A 537 -20.91 34.63 -11.00
N ASP A 538 -21.49 34.67 -9.79
CA ASP A 538 -21.90 35.91 -9.14
C ASP A 538 -20.69 36.80 -8.82
N ARG A 539 -19.57 36.16 -8.49
CA ARG A 539 -18.27 36.82 -8.24
C ARG A 539 -17.12 35.99 -8.82
N ILE A 540 -16.09 36.69 -9.22
CA ILE A 540 -14.85 36.10 -9.73
C ILE A 540 -13.71 36.59 -8.84
N VAL A 541 -12.87 35.70 -8.36
CA VAL A 541 -11.63 35.97 -7.64
C VAL A 541 -10.46 35.64 -8.54
N VAL A 542 -9.63 36.64 -8.85
CA VAL A 542 -8.42 36.47 -9.69
C VAL A 542 -7.23 36.22 -8.80
N LEU A 543 -6.63 35.04 -8.92
CA LEU A 543 -5.45 34.62 -8.16
C LEU A 543 -4.21 34.70 -9.04
N GLU A 544 -3.20 35.46 -8.61
CA GLU A 544 -1.92 35.59 -9.29
C GLU A 544 -0.77 35.67 -8.26
N GLY A 545 0.30 34.88 -8.50
CA GLY A 545 1.46 34.82 -7.61
C GLY A 545 1.13 34.52 -6.14
N GLY A 546 0.06 33.75 -5.89
CA GLY A 546 -0.39 33.40 -4.55
C GLY A 546 -1.19 34.51 -3.84
N ARG A 547 -1.69 35.50 -4.55
CA ARG A 547 -2.49 36.62 -4.01
C ARG A 547 -3.80 36.75 -4.76
N ALA A 548 -4.86 37.13 -4.05
CA ALA A 548 -6.11 37.57 -4.67
C ALA A 548 -5.95 39.04 -5.10
N ILE A 549 -5.74 39.25 -6.41
CA ILE A 549 -5.42 40.58 -6.95
C ILE A 549 -6.65 41.36 -7.39
N ALA A 550 -7.77 40.68 -7.70
CA ALA A 550 -9.01 41.34 -8.10
C ALA A 550 -10.21 40.44 -7.70
N CYS A 551 -11.33 41.07 -7.35
CA CYS A 551 -12.59 40.43 -7.05
C CYS A 551 -13.75 41.28 -7.58
N GLY A 552 -14.66 40.69 -8.39
CA GLY A 552 -15.78 41.40 -8.98
C GLY A 552 -16.61 40.53 -9.91
N ARG A 553 -17.53 41.16 -10.65
CA ARG A 553 -18.29 40.49 -11.74
C ARG A 553 -17.48 40.46 -13.02
N HIS A 554 -17.87 39.59 -13.94
CA HIS A 554 -17.20 39.43 -15.23
C HIS A 554 -17.02 40.77 -15.98
N GLU A 555 -18.08 41.54 -16.12
CA GLU A 555 -18.07 42.82 -16.85
C GLU A 555 -17.21 43.88 -16.18
N ASP A 556 -17.27 43.94 -14.85
CA ASP A 556 -16.46 44.90 -14.07
C ASP A 556 -14.97 44.57 -14.17
N LEU A 557 -14.61 43.27 -14.11
CA LEU A 557 -13.21 42.84 -14.18
C LEU A 557 -12.62 42.97 -15.59
N LEU A 558 -13.41 42.84 -16.65
CA LEU A 558 -12.95 43.13 -18.00
C LEU A 558 -12.49 44.59 -18.18
N THR A 559 -13.09 45.52 -17.44
CA THR A 559 -12.71 46.95 -17.50
C THR A 559 -11.61 47.30 -16.50
N SER A 560 -11.67 46.76 -15.25
CA SER A 560 -10.84 47.17 -14.14
C SER A 560 -9.55 46.37 -13.96
N SER A 561 -9.49 45.08 -14.43
CA SER A 561 -8.36 44.18 -14.19
C SER A 561 -7.62 43.78 -15.47
N PRO A 562 -6.41 44.27 -15.72
CA PRO A 562 -5.60 43.83 -16.88
C PRO A 562 -5.28 42.33 -16.85
N ALA A 563 -4.97 41.76 -15.67
CA ALA A 563 -4.68 40.35 -15.51
C ALA A 563 -5.90 39.46 -15.86
N TYR A 564 -7.11 39.92 -15.47
CA TYR A 564 -8.32 39.20 -15.83
C TYR A 564 -8.61 39.26 -17.35
N ARG A 565 -8.41 40.42 -17.97
CA ARG A 565 -8.55 40.59 -19.44
C ARG A 565 -7.62 39.64 -20.20
N GLU A 566 -6.37 39.50 -19.77
CA GLU A 566 -5.41 38.61 -20.39
C GLU A 566 -5.84 37.14 -20.26
N LEU A 567 -6.30 36.74 -19.06
CA LEU A 567 -6.84 35.40 -18.84
C LEU A 567 -8.09 35.12 -19.69
N ALA A 568 -9.00 36.05 -19.75
CA ALA A 568 -10.22 35.94 -20.55
C ALA A 568 -9.92 35.88 -22.07
N ALA A 569 -8.98 36.72 -22.55
CA ALA A 569 -8.55 36.72 -23.95
C ALA A 569 -7.85 35.41 -24.34
N GLY A 570 -7.00 34.87 -23.49
CA GLY A 570 -6.33 33.57 -23.71
C GLY A 570 -7.27 32.38 -23.76
N GLN A 571 -8.43 32.43 -23.08
CA GLN A 571 -9.47 31.41 -23.08
C GLN A 571 -10.55 31.63 -24.15
N MET A 572 -10.61 32.81 -24.77
CA MET A 572 -11.55 33.19 -25.83
C MET A 572 -11.10 32.80 -27.25
N LEU A 573 -9.95 32.18 -27.45
CA LEU A 573 -9.52 31.65 -28.75
C LEU A 573 -10.35 30.44 -29.13
N THR A 574 -11.67 30.65 -29.30
CA THR A 574 -12.54 29.77 -30.05
C THR A 574 -12.23 30.00 -31.56
N PRO A 575 -12.08 28.96 -32.39
CA PRO A 575 -11.89 29.15 -33.85
C PRO A 575 -13.07 29.93 -34.42
N GLY A 576 -12.87 31.17 -34.82
CA GLY A 576 -13.88 32.01 -35.50
C GLY A 576 -14.05 33.46 -35.04
N ALA A 577 -13.43 33.90 -33.95
CA ALA A 577 -13.47 35.31 -33.56
C ALA A 577 -12.30 36.09 -34.18
N PRO A 578 -12.53 37.27 -34.81
CA PRO A 578 -11.43 38.10 -35.33
C PRO A 578 -10.57 38.60 -34.18
N LEU A 579 -9.25 38.40 -34.27
CA LEU A 579 -8.26 38.93 -33.34
C LEU A 579 -8.36 40.46 -33.27
N PRO A 580 -8.34 41.06 -32.06
CA PRO A 580 -8.19 42.51 -31.93
C PRO A 580 -6.92 42.97 -32.64
N SER A 581 -6.99 44.08 -33.37
CA SER A 581 -5.95 44.64 -34.24
C SER A 581 -4.61 44.95 -33.54
N ALA A 582 -4.52 44.86 -32.22
CA ALA A 582 -3.31 45.13 -31.43
C ALA A 582 -2.27 43.98 -31.42
N VAL A 583 -2.61 42.76 -31.88
CA VAL A 583 -1.68 41.60 -31.87
C VAL A 583 -1.02 41.39 -33.24
N ARG A 584 -1.35 42.20 -34.25
CA ARG A 584 -0.79 42.05 -35.61
C ARG A 584 0.63 42.53 -35.81
N ASN A 585 1.23 43.23 -34.86
CA ASN A 585 2.53 43.93 -35.04
C ASN A 585 3.71 43.28 -34.27
N GLY A 586 3.68 42.01 -33.92
CA GLY A 586 4.71 41.43 -33.07
C GLY A 586 5.20 40.00 -33.42
N VAL A 587 5.04 39.56 -34.67
CA VAL A 587 5.67 38.28 -35.11
C VAL A 587 6.82 38.63 -36.06
N PRO A 588 8.09 38.35 -35.74
CA PRO A 588 9.17 38.48 -36.71
C PRO A 588 8.99 37.47 -37.82
N GLN A 589 8.91 37.97 -39.07
CA GLN A 589 9.07 37.14 -40.27
C GLN A 589 10.51 36.61 -40.32
N VAL A 590 10.70 35.36 -39.89
CA VAL A 590 11.91 34.56 -40.23
C VAL A 590 11.40 33.22 -40.67
N TYR A 591 11.63 32.92 -41.91
CA TYR A 591 11.43 31.72 -42.70
C TYR A 591 10.40 31.85 -43.84
N ALA A 592 10.80 32.60 -44.87
CA ALA A 592 10.38 32.37 -46.25
C ALA A 592 11.50 32.89 -47.14
N ASP A 593 12.49 32.04 -47.45
CA ASP A 593 13.22 32.09 -48.71
C ASP A 593 14.06 30.80 -48.84
N GLY A 594 13.89 30.14 -49.99
CA GLY A 594 14.89 29.20 -50.53
C GLY A 594 14.54 27.73 -50.58
N ALA A 595 13.71 27.31 -51.52
CA ALA A 595 13.91 26.01 -52.17
C ALA A 595 13.43 26.11 -53.61
N ASP A 596 14.36 26.25 -54.51
CA ASP A 596 14.21 26.13 -55.97
C ASP A 596 14.06 24.64 -56.35
N PRO A 597 13.09 24.22 -57.19
CA PRO A 597 12.93 22.85 -57.64
C PRO A 597 13.54 22.69 -59.04
N ARG A 598 14.84 22.30 -59.16
CA ARG A 598 15.36 21.71 -60.39
C ARG A 598 16.66 20.94 -60.16
N ALA A 599 16.68 19.78 -60.81
CA ALA A 599 17.84 18.88 -61.11
C ALA A 599 18.04 17.75 -60.08
N GLY A 600 18.08 16.50 -60.41
CA GLY A 600 18.16 15.83 -61.69
C GLY A 600 18.57 14.37 -61.38
N HIS A 601 18.16 13.51 -62.22
CA HIS A 601 18.48 12.09 -62.43
C HIS A 601 19.91 11.58 -62.12
N LEU A 602 19.95 10.25 -61.96
CA LEU A 602 21.05 9.26 -62.06
C LEU A 602 21.49 8.77 -60.68
N GLY A 603 21.64 7.50 -60.39
CA GLY A 603 21.69 6.25 -61.17
C GLY A 603 22.02 5.14 -60.16
N THR A 604 21.55 3.99 -60.47
CA THR A 604 21.91 2.62 -60.10
C THR A 604 23.27 2.42 -59.39
N ASP A 605 23.29 1.75 -58.21
CA ASP A 605 23.79 0.36 -58.05
C ASP A 605 23.33 -0.18 -56.68
#